data_0538f56340f7b1d4b1258521d1c60006
#
_entry.id   0538f56340f7b1d4b1258521d1c60006
#
_cell.length_a   1.000
_cell.length_b   1.000
_cell.length_c   1.000
_cell.angle_alpha   90.00
_cell.angle_beta   90.00
_cell.angle_gamma   90.00
#
_symmetry.space_group_name_H-M   'P 1'
#
loop_
_entity.id
_entity.type
_entity.pdbx_description
1 polymer ?
#
loop_
_entity_poly.entity_id
_entity_poly.type
_entity_poly.pdbx_seq_one_letter_code
_entity_poly.pdbx_strand_id
1 'polypeptide(L)'
;TQGYSSAASDVYKRQAKKHGIYFSRPGNGICHQVHLERFGVPGKTLIGSDSHTPTGGGIGMIAMGAGGLDVAVAMGGGTYYITCPKVVKVELTGKLSPWVAAKDVILEVLRRMSVKGGVGKVIEYCGEGVKTLSVPERATITNMGAELGATTSIFPSDEVTKQFLEAQGRGEVWSEQKADPDAVYDEELHIDLSELVPLAACPHSPDNVKTVAEIGKLKIDQVCIGSCTNSSLLDMMKVAHILKGKTVNPDVSLAIAPGSKQVLNMMADMGILGTLIAAGARILESACGPCIGMGQSPNSGGISLRTFNRNFLGRSGTKDGQIYLVSPELAAYSALTGYLSDPRELGEMPDFVLPEKFSVNDNMIVLPAPEEEMDKVEILRGPNIKPFPETAPLEATIEAGCSLKVGDNITTDHIMPAGAKILPLRSNIPAISQHCFTVCDEAFPSRAKEMGQSIIVGGSNYGQGSSREHAALAPLYLGVKAVLAVSYTHLRAHE
;
A
#
# COMPACT_ATOMS: atom_id res chain seq x y z
N THR A 1 -9.64 -3.05 3.95
CA THR A 1 -10.34 -2.99 5.25
C THR A 1 -11.86 -3.13 5.14
N GLN A 2 -12.44 -2.98 3.96
CA GLN A 2 -13.84 -3.34 3.74
C GLN A 2 -13.98 -4.85 3.72
N GLY A 3 -14.43 -5.45 4.74
CA GLY A 3 -14.61 -6.90 4.87
C GLY A 3 -14.46 -7.39 6.29
N TYR A 4 -14.24 -6.48 7.22
CA TYR A 4 -14.38 -6.82 8.61
C TYR A 4 -15.86 -6.90 8.94
N SER A 5 -16.36 -8.12 9.10
CA SER A 5 -17.59 -8.27 9.85
C SER A 5 -17.36 -7.70 11.24
N SER A 6 -18.38 -7.15 11.88
CA SER A 6 -18.29 -6.65 13.27
C SER A 6 -17.71 -7.73 14.22
N ALA A 7 -18.02 -9.00 13.97
CA ALA A 7 -17.50 -10.14 14.73
C ALA A 7 -15.97 -10.31 14.60
N ALA A 8 -15.40 -10.19 13.39
CA ALA A 8 -13.95 -10.29 13.20
C ALA A 8 -13.23 -9.11 13.85
N SER A 9 -13.79 -7.89 13.72
CA SER A 9 -13.27 -6.70 14.39
C SER A 9 -13.24 -6.85 15.91
N ASP A 10 -14.27 -7.47 16.52
CA ASP A 10 -14.29 -7.72 17.95
C ASP A 10 -13.25 -8.75 18.40
N VAL A 11 -12.98 -9.78 17.60
CA VAL A 11 -11.91 -10.74 17.88
C VAL A 11 -10.57 -10.06 17.91
N TYR A 12 -10.20 -9.30 16.86
CA TYR A 12 -8.92 -8.60 16.78
C TYR A 12 -8.74 -7.57 17.87
N LYS A 13 -9.78 -6.81 18.20
CA LYS A 13 -9.78 -5.86 19.31
C LYS A 13 -9.50 -6.54 20.66
N ARG A 14 -10.09 -7.71 20.91
CA ARG A 14 -9.86 -8.48 22.16
C ARG A 14 -8.47 -9.11 22.17
N GLN A 15 -8.00 -9.66 21.04
CA GLN A 15 -6.63 -10.13 20.90
C GLN A 15 -5.61 -9.02 21.17
N ALA A 16 -5.80 -7.85 20.55
CA ALA A 16 -4.93 -6.71 20.78
C ALA A 16 -4.88 -6.30 22.25
N LYS A 17 -6.04 -6.20 22.92
CA LYS A 17 -6.11 -5.92 24.36
C LYS A 17 -5.37 -6.94 25.19
N LYS A 18 -5.53 -8.24 24.88
CA LYS A 18 -4.93 -9.35 25.61
C LYS A 18 -3.41 -9.40 25.49
N HIS A 19 -2.87 -8.99 24.33
CA HIS A 19 -1.46 -9.14 23.99
C HIS A 19 -0.66 -7.83 24.02
N GLY A 20 -1.16 -6.79 24.68
CA GLY A 20 -0.42 -5.54 24.84
C GLY A 20 -0.33 -4.69 23.57
N ILE A 21 -1.24 -4.84 22.62
CA ILE A 21 -1.19 -4.25 21.27
C ILE A 21 -2.21 -3.10 21.15
N TYR A 22 -1.80 -2.02 20.51
CA TYR A 22 -2.73 -0.96 20.10
C TYR A 22 -3.59 -1.42 18.92
N PHE A 23 -4.87 -1.13 18.95
CA PHE A 23 -5.79 -1.49 17.88
C PHE A 23 -6.46 -0.25 17.29
N SER A 24 -6.11 0.09 16.05
CA SER A 24 -6.78 1.14 15.29
C SER A 24 -8.08 0.60 14.67
N ARG A 25 -9.22 1.17 15.10
CA ARG A 25 -10.56 0.72 14.66
C ARG A 25 -10.80 1.04 13.18
N PRO A 26 -11.66 0.25 12.50
CA PRO A 26 -12.18 0.62 11.18
C PRO A 26 -12.75 2.04 11.17
N GLY A 27 -12.46 2.81 10.12
CA GLY A 27 -12.84 4.22 10.00
C GLY A 27 -11.82 5.21 10.57
N ASN A 28 -10.79 4.76 11.30
CA ASN A 28 -9.72 5.65 11.76
C ASN A 28 -8.79 6.10 10.63
N GLY A 29 -8.62 5.27 9.61
CA GLY A 29 -7.83 5.60 8.43
C GLY A 29 -7.04 4.44 7.87
N ILE A 30 -6.30 4.73 6.82
CA ILE A 30 -5.36 3.82 6.19
C ILE A 30 -4.17 3.65 7.13
N CYS A 31 -3.73 2.40 7.38
CA CYS A 31 -2.72 2.07 8.40
C CYS A 31 -1.43 2.89 8.24
N HIS A 32 -0.95 3.11 7.02
CA HIS A 32 0.29 3.86 6.78
C HIS A 32 0.13 5.35 7.13
N GLN A 33 -1.02 5.96 6.81
CA GLN A 33 -1.30 7.35 7.18
C GLN A 33 -1.41 7.49 8.71
N VAL A 34 -2.20 6.61 9.36
CA VAL A 34 -2.34 6.59 10.82
C VAL A 34 -0.99 6.33 11.50
N HIS A 35 -0.14 5.47 10.91
CA HIS A 35 1.19 5.21 11.46
C HIS A 35 2.09 6.44 11.41
N LEU A 36 2.12 7.17 10.29
CA LEU A 36 2.87 8.45 10.20
C LEU A 36 2.36 9.47 11.21
N GLU A 37 1.05 9.59 11.36
CA GLU A 37 0.42 10.55 12.27
C GLU A 37 0.69 10.23 13.74
N ARG A 38 0.66 8.92 14.16
CA ARG A 38 0.55 8.54 15.57
C ARG A 38 1.67 7.65 16.11
N PHE A 39 2.37 6.89 15.29
CA PHE A 39 3.26 5.83 15.78
C PHE A 39 4.69 5.90 15.25
N GLY A 40 4.89 6.41 14.03
CA GLY A 40 6.21 6.43 13.39
C GLY A 40 7.23 7.25 14.17
N VAL A 41 8.44 6.72 14.36
CA VAL A 41 9.54 7.35 15.08
C VAL A 41 10.81 7.26 14.22
N PRO A 42 11.45 8.40 13.90
CA PRO A 42 12.70 8.41 13.14
C PRO A 42 13.78 7.49 13.74
N GLY A 43 14.57 6.83 12.90
CA GLY A 43 15.64 5.93 13.31
C GLY A 43 15.16 4.56 13.85
N LYS A 44 13.84 4.32 13.94
CA LYS A 44 13.33 3.01 14.35
C LYS A 44 13.05 2.12 13.16
N THR A 45 13.05 0.80 13.41
CA THR A 45 12.67 -0.21 12.43
C THR A 45 11.16 -0.51 12.52
N LEU A 46 10.55 -0.85 11.39
CA LEU A 46 9.16 -1.29 11.30
C LEU A 46 9.07 -2.44 10.32
N ILE A 47 8.45 -3.55 10.72
CA ILE A 47 7.95 -4.55 9.79
C ILE A 47 6.43 -4.58 9.82
N GLY A 48 5.82 -4.73 8.67
CA GLY A 48 4.36 -4.76 8.54
C GLY A 48 3.91 -5.72 7.47
N SER A 49 2.74 -6.32 7.66
CA SER A 49 2.19 -7.30 6.71
C SER A 49 1.59 -6.66 5.44
N ASP A 50 1.66 -5.35 5.30
CA ASP A 50 1.30 -4.65 4.06
C ASP A 50 2.55 -4.26 3.26
N SER A 51 2.49 -4.44 1.93
CA SER A 51 3.61 -4.14 1.03
C SER A 51 4.03 -2.67 0.99
N HIS A 52 3.16 -1.74 1.42
CA HIS A 52 3.46 -0.30 1.46
C HIS A 52 3.92 0.20 2.85
N THR A 53 4.31 -0.72 3.74
CA THR A 53 4.99 -0.39 5.01
C THR A 53 6.17 0.57 4.83
N PRO A 54 6.95 0.53 3.71
CA PRO A 54 8.00 1.49 3.41
C PRO A 54 7.61 2.97 3.44
N THR A 55 6.29 3.28 3.43
CA THR A 55 5.79 4.64 3.67
C THR A 55 6.41 5.31 4.90
N GLY A 56 6.73 4.53 5.96
CA GLY A 56 7.42 5.02 7.16
C GLY A 56 8.81 5.60 6.90
N GLY A 57 9.43 5.26 5.79
CA GLY A 57 10.71 5.83 5.37
C GLY A 57 10.66 7.33 5.07
N GLY A 58 9.45 7.88 4.82
CA GLY A 58 9.24 9.32 4.64
C GLY A 58 9.55 10.18 5.88
N ILE A 59 9.65 9.57 7.06
CA ILE A 59 10.08 10.20 8.32
C ILE A 59 11.40 9.64 8.85
N GLY A 60 12.16 8.93 8.04
CA GLY A 60 13.47 8.38 8.44
C GLY A 60 13.39 7.07 9.22
N MET A 61 12.39 6.22 8.97
CA MET A 61 12.33 4.86 9.51
C MET A 61 12.88 3.85 8.52
N ILE A 62 13.48 2.76 9.01
CA ILE A 62 13.72 1.56 8.22
C ILE A 62 12.45 0.71 8.28
N ALA A 63 11.56 0.90 7.31
CA ALA A 63 10.24 0.31 7.29
C ALA A 63 10.10 -0.67 6.12
N MET A 64 9.73 -1.93 6.39
CA MET A 64 9.72 -3.02 5.41
C MET A 64 8.37 -3.76 5.41
N GLY A 65 7.91 -4.13 4.22
CA GLY A 65 6.83 -5.10 4.07
C GLY A 65 7.35 -6.53 4.27
N ALA A 66 6.62 -7.33 5.05
CA ALA A 66 6.95 -8.71 5.34
C ALA A 66 5.70 -9.60 5.25
N GLY A 67 5.88 -10.91 5.20
CA GLY A 67 4.77 -11.85 5.28
C GLY A 67 4.01 -11.78 6.60
N GLY A 68 2.71 -12.08 6.59
CA GLY A 68 1.89 -12.04 7.81
C GLY A 68 2.43 -12.94 8.92
N LEU A 69 2.96 -14.10 8.56
CA LEU A 69 3.58 -15.01 9.53
C LEU A 69 4.89 -14.47 10.08
N ASP A 70 5.75 -13.87 9.27
CA ASP A 70 6.99 -13.24 9.71
C ASP A 70 6.69 -12.13 10.74
N VAL A 71 5.69 -11.30 10.44
CA VAL A 71 5.22 -10.27 11.38
C VAL A 71 4.70 -10.90 12.67
N ALA A 72 3.92 -11.98 12.59
CA ALA A 72 3.41 -12.68 13.78
C ALA A 72 4.54 -13.29 14.62
N VAL A 73 5.54 -13.89 13.98
CA VAL A 73 6.73 -14.44 14.64
C VAL A 73 7.52 -13.33 15.35
N ALA A 74 7.74 -12.20 14.66
CA ALA A 74 8.42 -11.05 15.25
C ALA A 74 7.63 -10.43 16.42
N MET A 75 6.29 -10.37 16.33
CA MET A 75 5.42 -9.95 17.43
C MET A 75 5.52 -10.90 18.64
N GLY A 76 5.76 -12.17 18.40
CA GLY A 76 6.02 -13.18 19.43
C GLY A 76 7.44 -13.17 20.00
N GLY A 77 8.31 -12.25 19.57
CA GLY A 77 9.69 -12.13 20.00
C GLY A 77 10.70 -12.96 19.18
N GLY A 78 10.24 -13.56 18.07
CA GLY A 78 11.11 -14.30 17.14
C GLY A 78 11.93 -13.36 16.27
N THR A 79 12.98 -13.90 15.65
CA THR A 79 13.90 -13.13 14.82
C THR A 79 13.38 -13.03 13.38
N TYR A 80 13.49 -11.85 12.79
CA TYR A 80 13.28 -11.62 11.36
C TYR A 80 14.62 -11.43 10.66
N TYR A 81 14.91 -12.24 9.66
CA TYR A 81 16.17 -12.20 8.91
C TYR A 81 15.94 -11.55 7.55
N ILE A 82 16.85 -10.67 7.16
CA ILE A 82 16.91 -10.08 5.82
C ILE A 82 18.30 -10.33 5.22
N THR A 83 18.34 -10.57 3.93
CA THR A 83 19.63 -10.50 3.20
C THR A 83 20.09 -9.04 3.22
N CYS A 84 21.37 -8.80 3.57
CA CYS A 84 21.92 -7.45 3.57
C CYS A 84 21.72 -6.80 2.20
N PRO A 85 20.90 -5.75 2.10
CA PRO A 85 20.59 -5.13 0.83
C PRO A 85 21.75 -4.22 0.37
N LYS A 86 21.87 -4.03 -0.92
CA LYS A 86 22.65 -2.93 -1.50
C LYS A 86 21.97 -1.60 -1.24
N VAL A 87 22.70 -0.50 -1.31
CA VAL A 87 22.16 0.84 -1.12
C VAL A 87 22.29 1.65 -2.41
N VAL A 88 21.16 2.16 -2.89
CA VAL A 88 21.09 3.08 -4.03
C VAL A 88 20.86 4.50 -3.50
N LYS A 89 21.79 5.38 -3.79
CA LYS A 89 21.64 6.82 -3.53
C LYS A 89 20.78 7.45 -4.62
N VAL A 90 19.73 8.15 -4.24
CA VAL A 90 18.96 9.02 -5.13
C VAL A 90 19.15 10.46 -4.68
N GLU A 91 19.99 11.19 -5.38
CA GLU A 91 20.29 12.58 -5.09
C GLU A 91 19.26 13.50 -5.77
N LEU A 92 18.53 14.25 -4.96
CA LEU A 92 17.55 15.24 -5.42
C LEU A 92 18.14 16.64 -5.31
N THR A 93 18.13 17.37 -6.43
CA THR A 93 18.54 18.77 -6.50
C THR A 93 17.39 19.65 -6.98
N GLY A 94 17.53 20.96 -6.85
CA GLY A 94 16.50 21.90 -7.27
C GLY A 94 15.21 21.84 -6.44
N LYS A 95 14.11 22.31 -7.03
CA LYS A 95 12.77 22.33 -6.43
C LYS A 95 11.74 22.02 -7.51
N LEU A 96 10.67 21.32 -7.14
CA LEU A 96 9.56 21.03 -8.05
C LEU A 96 8.97 22.32 -8.63
N SER A 97 8.76 22.32 -9.94
CA SER A 97 8.05 23.40 -10.63
C SER A 97 6.58 23.45 -10.22
N PRO A 98 5.88 24.59 -10.36
CA PRO A 98 4.45 24.69 -10.07
C PRO A 98 3.65 23.54 -10.71
N TRP A 99 2.77 22.92 -9.91
CA TRP A 99 1.89 21.79 -10.29
C TRP A 99 2.59 20.48 -10.69
N VAL A 100 3.91 20.39 -10.55
CA VAL A 100 4.64 19.11 -10.56
C VAL A 100 4.68 18.56 -9.12
N ALA A 101 4.49 17.27 -8.95
CA ALA A 101 4.26 16.66 -7.65
C ALA A 101 5.33 15.65 -7.26
N ALA A 102 5.39 15.31 -5.98
CA ALA A 102 6.24 14.20 -5.48
C ALA A 102 5.92 12.85 -6.15
N LYS A 103 4.68 12.68 -6.62
CA LYS A 103 4.30 11.53 -7.45
C LYS A 103 5.13 11.43 -8.73
N ASP A 104 5.42 12.56 -9.36
CA ASP A 104 6.23 12.59 -10.59
C ASP A 104 7.68 12.22 -10.30
N VAL A 105 8.19 12.51 -9.09
CA VAL A 105 9.54 12.08 -8.68
C VAL A 105 9.63 10.56 -8.66
N ILE A 106 8.73 9.88 -7.98
CA ILE A 106 8.79 8.41 -7.89
C ILE A 106 8.43 7.73 -9.22
N LEU A 107 7.58 8.34 -10.04
CA LEU A 107 7.32 7.85 -11.41
C LEU A 107 8.59 7.96 -12.27
N GLU A 108 9.38 9.03 -12.12
CA GLU A 108 10.67 9.16 -12.82
C GLU A 108 11.68 8.10 -12.34
N VAL A 109 11.73 7.83 -11.03
CA VAL A 109 12.57 6.74 -10.50
C VAL A 109 12.14 5.39 -11.09
N LEU A 110 10.83 5.11 -11.14
CA LEU A 110 10.27 3.89 -11.74
C LEU A 110 10.61 3.80 -13.24
N ARG A 111 10.53 4.91 -13.97
CA ARG A 111 10.88 4.98 -15.38
C ARG A 111 12.35 4.61 -15.63
N ARG A 112 13.27 5.03 -14.73
CA ARG A 112 14.72 4.76 -14.86
C ARG A 112 15.11 3.38 -14.35
N MET A 113 14.55 2.93 -13.24
CA MET A 113 14.95 1.70 -12.56
C MET A 113 14.08 0.48 -12.91
N SER A 114 12.86 0.69 -13.39
CA SER A 114 11.81 -0.32 -13.58
C SER A 114 11.29 -0.96 -12.27
N VAL A 115 10.25 -1.79 -12.37
CA VAL A 115 9.65 -2.54 -11.24
C VAL A 115 10.56 -3.61 -10.63
N LYS A 116 11.74 -3.84 -11.19
CA LYS A 116 12.73 -4.82 -10.69
C LYS A 116 14.03 -4.18 -10.21
N GLY A 117 14.21 -2.89 -10.47
CA GLY A 117 15.48 -2.20 -10.21
C GLY A 117 15.84 -2.08 -8.74
N GLY A 118 14.85 -2.14 -7.84
CA GLY A 118 15.05 -2.07 -6.39
C GLY A 118 15.17 -3.42 -5.68
N VAL A 119 15.05 -4.55 -6.38
CA VAL A 119 15.10 -5.87 -5.73
C VAL A 119 16.43 -6.10 -5.02
N GLY A 120 16.36 -6.42 -3.72
CA GLY A 120 17.53 -6.57 -2.85
C GLY A 120 18.26 -5.26 -2.55
N LYS A 121 17.57 -4.12 -2.70
CA LYS A 121 18.17 -2.79 -2.48
C LYS A 121 17.35 -1.96 -1.50
N VAL A 122 18.03 -1.02 -0.86
CA VAL A 122 17.44 0.13 -0.12
C VAL A 122 17.64 1.35 -0.98
N ILE A 123 16.60 2.16 -1.13
CA ILE A 123 16.66 3.43 -1.86
C ILE A 123 16.78 4.57 -0.84
N GLU A 124 17.92 5.24 -0.81
CA GLU A 124 18.17 6.37 0.07
C GLU A 124 18.11 7.68 -0.68
N TYR A 125 17.19 8.56 -0.29
CA TYR A 125 17.01 9.88 -0.88
C TYR A 125 17.82 10.91 -0.11
N CYS A 126 18.59 11.73 -0.82
CA CYS A 126 19.44 12.77 -0.26
C CYS A 126 19.52 14.01 -1.17
N GLY A 127 20.39 14.94 -0.85
CA GLY A 127 20.58 16.18 -1.60
C GLY A 127 19.73 17.36 -1.11
N GLU A 128 19.99 18.55 -1.62
CA GLU A 128 19.32 19.78 -1.18
C GLU A 128 17.83 19.81 -1.55
N GLY A 129 17.45 19.16 -2.64
CA GLY A 129 16.06 19.06 -3.07
C GLY A 129 15.15 18.37 -2.04
N VAL A 130 15.70 17.47 -1.20
CA VAL A 130 14.95 16.81 -0.12
C VAL A 130 14.32 17.81 0.84
N LYS A 131 15.00 18.91 1.15
CA LYS A 131 14.52 19.95 2.07
C LYS A 131 13.30 20.72 1.54
N THR A 132 13.04 20.63 0.24
CA THR A 132 11.87 21.26 -0.40
C THR A 132 10.62 20.41 -0.40
N LEU A 133 10.74 19.13 0.02
CA LEU A 133 9.66 18.15 0.09
C LEU A 133 9.15 18.00 1.51
N SER A 134 7.85 18.20 1.70
CA SER A 134 7.16 17.94 2.97
C SER A 134 7.12 16.44 3.30
N VAL A 135 6.88 16.08 4.55
CA VAL A 135 6.75 14.67 4.98
C VAL A 135 5.70 13.90 4.17
N PRO A 136 4.47 14.41 3.91
CA PRO A 136 3.53 13.72 3.04
C PRO A 136 4.08 13.44 1.62
N GLU A 137 4.83 14.35 1.05
CA GLU A 137 5.46 14.19 -0.27
C GLU A 137 6.56 13.13 -0.23
N ARG A 138 7.41 13.12 0.81
CA ARG A 138 8.40 12.05 1.04
C ARG A 138 7.72 10.69 1.22
N ALA A 139 6.61 10.66 1.95
CA ALA A 139 5.83 9.44 2.18
C ALA A 139 5.21 8.89 0.89
N THR A 140 4.78 9.75 -0.04
CA THR A 140 4.34 9.35 -1.39
C THR A 140 5.47 8.63 -2.14
N ILE A 141 6.68 9.17 -2.09
CA ILE A 141 7.85 8.61 -2.78
C ILE A 141 8.22 7.25 -2.18
N THR A 142 8.35 7.16 -0.85
CA THR A 142 8.71 5.89 -0.18
C THR A 142 7.60 4.84 -0.27
N ASN A 143 6.33 5.25 -0.29
CA ASN A 143 5.20 4.34 -0.53
C ASN A 143 5.35 3.61 -1.86
N MET A 144 5.58 4.33 -2.94
CA MET A 144 5.75 3.73 -4.26
C MET A 144 7.14 3.13 -4.50
N GLY A 145 8.09 3.32 -3.60
CA GLY A 145 9.34 2.56 -3.58
C GLY A 145 9.13 1.05 -3.50
N ALA A 146 8.00 0.61 -2.92
CA ALA A 146 7.59 -0.79 -2.95
C ALA A 146 7.37 -1.32 -4.37
N GLU A 147 6.97 -0.48 -5.31
CA GLU A 147 6.75 -0.87 -6.71
C GLU A 147 8.05 -1.05 -7.50
N LEU A 148 9.18 -0.56 -7.00
CA LEU A 148 10.52 -0.87 -7.50
C LEU A 148 10.97 -2.30 -7.12
N GLY A 149 10.24 -2.98 -6.24
CA GLY A 149 10.68 -4.21 -5.59
C GLY A 149 11.73 -3.97 -4.49
N ALA A 150 11.90 -2.72 -4.05
CA ALA A 150 12.88 -2.36 -3.04
C ALA A 150 12.56 -2.95 -1.65
N THR A 151 13.59 -3.31 -0.91
CA THR A 151 13.47 -3.75 0.49
C THR A 151 12.84 -2.65 1.33
N THR A 152 13.30 -1.41 1.16
CA THR A 152 12.72 -0.19 1.73
C THR A 152 13.21 1.03 0.96
N SER A 153 12.59 2.18 1.25
CA SER A 153 13.04 3.50 0.80
C SER A 153 13.10 4.42 2.02
N ILE A 154 14.07 5.31 2.09
CA ILE A 154 14.27 6.16 3.26
C ILE A 154 14.65 7.58 2.87
N PHE A 155 14.10 8.55 3.60
CA PHE A 155 14.52 9.95 3.62
C PHE A 155 15.24 10.28 4.92
N PRO A 156 16.07 11.32 4.96
CA PRO A 156 16.62 11.81 6.21
C PRO A 156 15.50 12.33 7.13
N SER A 157 15.72 12.25 8.44
CA SER A 157 14.92 12.95 9.44
C SER A 157 15.60 14.28 9.76
N ASP A 158 15.12 15.33 9.14
CA ASP A 158 15.63 16.70 9.21
C ASP A 158 14.62 17.63 9.92
N GLU A 159 14.81 18.94 9.78
CA GLU A 159 13.91 19.96 10.34
C GLU A 159 12.48 19.85 9.78
N VAL A 160 12.30 19.43 8.53
CA VAL A 160 10.98 19.20 7.93
C VAL A 160 10.25 18.06 8.66
N THR A 161 10.97 16.99 8.97
CA THR A 161 10.41 15.87 9.76
C THR A 161 10.06 16.32 11.18
N LYS A 162 10.92 17.14 11.80
CA LYS A 162 10.68 17.69 13.14
C LYS A 162 9.39 18.51 13.17
N GLN A 163 9.24 19.46 12.26
CA GLN A 163 8.04 20.29 12.17
C GLN A 163 6.77 19.47 11.97
N PHE A 164 6.82 18.42 11.15
CA PHE A 164 5.69 17.51 10.98
C PHE A 164 5.33 16.80 12.30
N LEU A 165 6.32 16.27 13.02
CA LEU A 165 6.08 15.58 14.29
C LEU A 165 5.58 16.54 15.37
N GLU A 166 6.10 17.77 15.43
CA GLU A 166 5.61 18.82 16.33
C GLU A 166 4.15 19.19 16.03
N ALA A 167 3.79 19.34 14.75
CA ALA A 167 2.41 19.59 14.33
C ALA A 167 1.46 18.45 14.74
N GLN A 168 1.96 17.19 14.76
CA GLN A 168 1.23 16.02 15.26
C GLN A 168 1.23 15.88 16.78
N GLY A 169 1.82 16.84 17.52
CA GLY A 169 1.97 16.79 18.97
C GLY A 169 2.95 15.69 19.45
N ARG A 170 3.95 15.37 18.64
CA ARG A 170 4.92 14.29 18.85
C ARG A 170 6.38 14.75 18.64
N GLY A 171 6.65 16.04 18.83
CA GLY A 171 8.03 16.58 18.66
C GLY A 171 9.06 15.91 19.54
N GLU A 172 8.66 15.37 20.69
CA GLU A 172 9.55 14.70 21.66
C GLU A 172 10.18 13.40 21.13
N VAL A 173 9.57 12.77 20.11
CA VAL A 173 10.11 11.53 19.50
C VAL A 173 11.04 11.81 18.32
N TRP A 174 11.21 13.06 17.95
CA TRP A 174 12.09 13.42 16.85
C TRP A 174 13.57 13.18 17.19
N SER A 175 14.29 12.65 16.22
CA SER A 175 15.75 12.62 16.21
C SER A 175 16.26 12.85 14.79
N GLU A 176 17.39 13.56 14.66
CA GLU A 176 18.04 13.74 13.38
C GLU A 176 18.54 12.38 12.87
N GLN A 177 18.24 12.07 11.61
CA GLN A 177 18.78 10.90 10.90
C GLN A 177 19.29 11.37 9.55
N LYS A 178 20.54 11.10 9.26
CA LYS A 178 21.20 11.43 8.00
C LYS A 178 22.31 10.43 7.71
N ALA A 179 22.70 10.32 6.45
CA ALA A 179 23.88 9.56 6.07
C ALA A 179 25.16 10.13 6.71
N ASP A 180 26.12 9.25 6.98
CA ASP A 180 27.44 9.68 7.38
C ASP A 180 28.14 10.40 6.21
N PRO A 181 29.04 11.36 6.48
CA PRO A 181 29.71 12.12 5.42
C PRO A 181 30.56 11.27 4.45
N ASP A 182 30.98 10.11 4.90
CA ASP A 182 31.80 9.13 4.18
C ASP A 182 31.00 7.89 3.74
N ALA A 183 29.67 7.96 3.74
CA ALA A 183 28.81 6.88 3.31
C ALA A 183 29.11 6.46 1.86
N VAL A 184 29.23 5.16 1.63
CA VAL A 184 29.50 4.58 0.31
C VAL A 184 28.23 3.89 -0.21
N TYR A 185 27.93 4.11 -1.47
CA TYR A 185 26.75 3.57 -2.13
C TYR A 185 27.12 2.59 -3.24
N ASP A 186 26.29 1.58 -3.46
CA ASP A 186 26.48 0.62 -4.55
C ASP A 186 26.11 1.22 -5.91
N GLU A 187 25.10 2.09 -5.94
CA GLU A 187 24.61 2.75 -7.14
C GLU A 187 24.17 4.19 -6.81
N GLU A 188 24.24 5.06 -7.80
CA GLU A 188 23.78 6.46 -7.66
C GLU A 188 22.85 6.85 -8.81
N LEU A 189 21.80 7.60 -8.47
CA LEU A 189 20.85 8.21 -9.39
C LEU A 189 20.70 9.68 -9.03
N HIS A 190 20.78 10.56 -10.03
CA HIS A 190 20.58 11.99 -9.84
C HIS A 190 19.30 12.45 -10.53
N ILE A 191 18.48 13.26 -9.85
CA ILE A 191 17.25 13.85 -10.34
C ILE A 191 17.22 15.33 -9.98
N ASP A 192 17.18 16.20 -10.99
CA ASP A 192 16.87 17.60 -10.80
C ASP A 192 15.35 17.78 -10.80
N LEU A 193 14.83 18.18 -9.64
CA LEU A 193 13.39 18.37 -9.44
C LEU A 193 12.82 19.47 -10.35
N SER A 194 13.64 20.45 -10.74
CA SER A 194 13.21 21.58 -11.58
C SER A 194 12.99 21.17 -13.05
N GLU A 195 13.58 20.06 -13.49
CA GLU A 195 13.44 19.53 -14.85
C GLU A 195 12.24 18.57 -14.99
N LEU A 196 11.65 18.14 -13.87
CA LEU A 196 10.53 17.23 -13.92
C LEU A 196 9.28 17.88 -14.50
N VAL A 197 8.53 17.07 -15.21
CA VAL A 197 7.23 17.43 -15.81
C VAL A 197 6.17 16.44 -15.32
N PRO A 198 4.87 16.75 -15.41
CA PRO A 198 3.81 15.82 -15.04
C PRO A 198 3.90 14.51 -15.83
N LEU A 199 3.90 13.41 -15.09
CA LEU A 199 4.06 12.05 -15.58
C LEU A 199 2.80 11.22 -15.33
N ALA A 200 2.64 10.16 -16.12
CA ALA A 200 1.62 9.15 -15.90
C ALA A 200 2.20 7.75 -16.15
N ALA A 201 1.98 6.83 -15.20
CA ALA A 201 2.22 5.42 -15.46
C ALA A 201 1.04 4.84 -16.24
N CYS A 202 1.30 4.47 -17.49
CA CYS A 202 0.31 3.90 -18.39
C CYS A 202 -0.04 2.45 -17.99
N PRO A 203 -1.20 1.90 -18.39
CA PRO A 203 -1.54 0.50 -18.22
C PRO A 203 -0.48 -0.42 -18.84
N HIS A 204 -0.10 -1.55 -18.24
CA HIS A 204 -0.60 -2.15 -17.00
C HIS A 204 0.59 -2.40 -16.05
N SER A 205 1.50 -1.42 -15.96
CA SER A 205 2.68 -1.49 -15.07
C SER A 205 3.03 -0.12 -14.52
N PRO A 206 3.44 0.00 -13.24
CA PRO A 206 3.83 1.27 -12.64
C PRO A 206 5.08 1.93 -13.27
N ASP A 207 5.91 1.16 -13.97
CA ASP A 207 7.11 1.64 -14.67
C ASP A 207 6.87 1.97 -16.16
N ASN A 208 5.67 1.73 -16.68
CA ASN A 208 5.29 2.16 -18.03
C ASN A 208 4.98 3.67 -18.05
N VAL A 209 5.97 4.46 -17.68
CA VAL A 209 5.82 5.90 -17.44
C VAL A 209 6.07 6.69 -18.70
N LYS A 210 5.18 7.65 -18.96
CA LYS A 210 5.27 8.64 -20.03
C LYS A 210 4.93 10.03 -19.52
N THR A 211 5.39 11.05 -20.19
CA THR A 211 4.93 12.42 -19.96
C THR A 211 3.49 12.59 -20.48
N VAL A 212 2.75 13.55 -19.94
CA VAL A 212 1.42 13.89 -20.44
C VAL A 212 1.46 14.27 -21.93
N ALA A 213 2.51 14.96 -22.35
CA ALA A 213 2.71 15.35 -23.74
C ALA A 213 2.91 14.16 -24.69
N GLU A 214 3.63 13.11 -24.26
CA GLU A 214 3.83 11.89 -25.05
C GLU A 214 2.54 11.06 -25.18
N ILE A 215 1.66 11.05 -24.17
CA ILE A 215 0.37 10.36 -24.22
C ILE A 215 -0.61 11.12 -25.12
N GLY A 216 -0.56 12.45 -25.09
CA GLY A 216 -1.44 13.30 -25.88
C GLY A 216 -2.88 13.31 -25.38
N LYS A 217 -3.83 13.63 -26.28
CA LYS A 217 -5.23 13.78 -25.92
C LYS A 217 -5.89 12.43 -25.62
N LEU A 218 -6.19 12.18 -24.36
CA LEU A 218 -6.83 10.96 -23.87
C LEU A 218 -8.13 11.32 -23.11
N LYS A 219 -9.30 10.93 -23.63
CA LYS A 219 -10.58 11.10 -22.92
C LYS A 219 -10.61 10.15 -21.72
N ILE A 220 -11.13 10.61 -20.58
CA ILE A 220 -11.19 9.83 -19.34
C ILE A 220 -12.62 9.64 -18.87
N ASP A 221 -12.89 8.55 -18.17
CA ASP A 221 -14.23 8.19 -17.66
C ASP A 221 -14.30 8.31 -16.12
N GLN A 222 -13.16 8.12 -15.44
CA GLN A 222 -13.15 8.07 -13.99
C GLN A 222 -11.85 8.67 -13.44
N VAL A 223 -11.98 9.34 -12.30
CA VAL A 223 -10.85 9.81 -11.48
C VAL A 223 -11.04 9.34 -10.04
N CYS A 224 -10.00 8.71 -9.46
CA CYS A 224 -9.98 8.31 -8.07
C CYS A 224 -8.74 8.91 -7.37
N ILE A 225 -8.97 9.81 -6.40
CA ILE A 225 -7.91 10.48 -5.63
C ILE A 225 -7.90 9.92 -4.21
N GLY A 226 -6.71 9.60 -3.68
CA GLY A 226 -6.57 9.09 -2.32
C GLY A 226 -5.63 7.89 -2.23
N SER A 227 -6.05 6.88 -1.46
CA SER A 227 -5.24 5.69 -1.12
C SER A 227 -4.10 6.02 -0.14
N CYS A 228 -3.29 5.03 0.22
CA CYS A 228 -2.11 5.27 1.07
C CYS A 228 -1.03 6.15 0.41
N THR A 229 -1.12 6.40 -0.89
CA THR A 229 -0.12 7.12 -1.66
C THR A 229 -0.35 8.63 -1.63
N ASN A 230 -1.56 9.09 -1.97
CA ASN A 230 -1.88 10.52 -2.10
C ASN A 230 -3.23 10.84 -1.45
N SER A 231 -3.24 10.87 -0.13
CA SER A 231 -4.44 11.12 0.66
C SER A 231 -4.20 12.01 1.87
N SER A 232 -3.05 12.69 1.89
CA SER A 232 -2.69 13.63 2.95
C SER A 232 -3.54 14.90 2.92
N LEU A 233 -3.50 15.67 4.01
CA LEU A 233 -4.16 16.98 4.05
C LEU A 233 -3.63 17.90 2.94
N LEU A 234 -2.31 17.87 2.67
CA LEU A 234 -1.70 18.67 1.62
C LEU A 234 -2.26 18.32 0.23
N ASP A 235 -2.38 17.01 -0.08
CA ASP A 235 -2.99 16.56 -1.34
C ASP A 235 -4.43 17.10 -1.46
N MET A 236 -5.21 17.01 -0.38
CA MET A 236 -6.61 17.46 -0.37
C MET A 236 -6.74 18.98 -0.51
N MET A 237 -5.81 19.75 0.07
CA MET A 237 -5.76 21.21 -0.10
C MET A 237 -5.52 21.59 -1.57
N LYS A 238 -4.55 20.96 -2.21
CA LYS A 238 -4.22 21.20 -3.62
C LYS A 238 -5.40 20.83 -4.54
N VAL A 239 -5.98 19.64 -4.33
CA VAL A 239 -7.16 19.17 -5.08
C VAL A 239 -8.35 20.12 -4.91
N ALA A 240 -8.65 20.54 -3.69
CA ALA A 240 -9.74 21.48 -3.43
C ALA A 240 -9.50 22.84 -4.07
N HIS A 241 -8.26 23.32 -4.08
CA HIS A 241 -7.93 24.58 -4.75
C HIS A 241 -8.22 24.51 -6.26
N ILE A 242 -7.81 23.43 -6.91
CA ILE A 242 -8.04 23.23 -8.36
C ILE A 242 -9.54 23.18 -8.68
N LEU A 243 -10.33 22.53 -7.82
CA LEU A 243 -11.78 22.30 -8.02
C LEU A 243 -12.65 23.46 -7.52
N LYS A 244 -12.12 24.40 -6.73
CA LYS A 244 -12.88 25.47 -6.08
C LYS A 244 -13.65 26.33 -7.09
N GLY A 245 -14.97 26.41 -6.92
CA GLY A 245 -15.87 27.20 -7.78
C GLY A 245 -16.05 26.62 -9.19
N LYS A 246 -15.62 25.39 -9.42
CA LYS A 246 -15.75 24.69 -10.71
C LYS A 246 -16.58 23.41 -10.52
N THR A 247 -17.02 22.83 -11.62
CA THR A 247 -17.76 21.57 -11.64
C THR A 247 -16.99 20.52 -12.43
N VAL A 248 -16.91 19.32 -11.91
CA VAL A 248 -16.33 18.16 -12.59
C VAL A 248 -17.06 17.92 -13.92
N ASN A 249 -16.31 17.54 -14.96
CA ASN A 249 -16.86 17.23 -16.27
C ASN A 249 -17.99 16.19 -16.13
N PRO A 250 -19.17 16.39 -16.76
CA PRO A 250 -20.32 15.49 -16.58
C PRO A 250 -20.07 14.06 -17.05
N ASP A 251 -19.10 13.84 -17.93
CA ASP A 251 -18.72 12.50 -18.40
C ASP A 251 -17.75 11.79 -17.45
N VAL A 252 -17.26 12.45 -16.38
CA VAL A 252 -16.23 11.93 -15.47
C VAL A 252 -16.80 11.66 -14.08
N SER A 253 -16.60 10.44 -13.59
CA SER A 253 -16.89 10.10 -12.19
C SER A 253 -15.66 10.42 -11.32
N LEU A 254 -15.79 11.40 -10.41
CA LEU A 254 -14.73 11.73 -9.44
C LEU A 254 -15.04 11.14 -8.06
N ALA A 255 -14.09 10.37 -7.51
CA ALA A 255 -14.16 9.84 -6.16
C ALA A 255 -12.89 10.22 -5.36
N ILE A 256 -13.06 10.62 -4.11
CA ILE A 256 -11.97 11.07 -3.22
C ILE A 256 -12.04 10.30 -1.90
N ALA A 257 -10.91 9.66 -1.53
CA ALA A 257 -10.76 8.93 -0.27
C ALA A 257 -9.68 9.60 0.59
N PRO A 258 -10.05 10.36 1.64
CA PRO A 258 -9.09 10.94 2.60
C PRO A 258 -8.31 9.85 3.32
N GLY A 259 -7.06 10.14 3.71
CA GLY A 259 -6.15 9.14 4.28
C GLY A 259 -6.50 8.68 5.69
N SER A 260 -7.07 9.57 6.48
CA SER A 260 -7.43 9.28 7.88
C SER A 260 -8.63 10.09 8.34
N LYS A 261 -9.16 9.68 9.48
CA LYS A 261 -10.17 10.46 10.20
C LYS A 261 -9.65 11.87 10.55
N GLN A 262 -8.36 11.99 10.89
CA GLN A 262 -7.74 13.30 11.16
C GLN A 262 -7.79 14.18 9.92
N VAL A 263 -7.35 13.67 8.78
CA VAL A 263 -7.41 14.41 7.51
C VAL A 263 -8.85 14.80 7.16
N LEU A 264 -9.80 13.86 7.25
CA LEU A 264 -11.21 14.13 6.95
C LEU A 264 -11.80 15.21 7.87
N ASN A 265 -11.47 15.17 9.16
CA ASN A 265 -11.92 16.17 10.14
C ASN A 265 -11.37 17.56 9.81
N MET A 266 -10.05 17.64 9.54
CA MET A 266 -9.42 18.90 9.15
C MET A 266 -9.95 19.44 7.82
N MET A 267 -10.26 18.56 6.85
CA MET A 267 -10.95 18.96 5.62
C MET A 267 -12.32 19.59 5.89
N ALA A 268 -13.06 19.06 6.86
CA ALA A 268 -14.36 19.63 7.25
C ALA A 268 -14.17 21.01 7.90
N ASP A 269 -13.27 21.12 8.85
CA ASP A 269 -12.98 22.37 9.58
C ASP A 269 -12.46 23.49 8.65
N MET A 270 -11.67 23.14 7.65
CA MET A 270 -11.09 24.07 6.67
C MET A 270 -12.03 24.37 5.47
N GLY A 271 -13.23 23.78 5.42
CA GLY A 271 -14.18 23.96 4.31
C GLY A 271 -13.77 23.24 3.00
N ILE A 272 -12.69 22.44 3.02
CA ILE A 272 -12.21 21.65 1.90
C ILE A 272 -13.27 20.63 1.48
N LEU A 273 -13.86 19.92 2.45
CA LEU A 273 -14.88 18.91 2.21
C LEU A 273 -16.09 19.50 1.45
N GLY A 274 -16.59 20.66 1.91
CA GLY A 274 -17.68 21.36 1.22
C GLY A 274 -17.33 21.76 -0.22
N THR A 275 -16.09 22.22 -0.45
CA THR A 275 -15.59 22.60 -1.76
C THR A 275 -15.58 21.39 -2.72
N LEU A 276 -15.09 20.23 -2.27
CA LEU A 276 -15.02 19.03 -3.08
C LEU A 276 -16.41 18.49 -3.43
N ILE A 277 -17.33 18.47 -2.45
CA ILE A 277 -18.73 18.05 -2.67
C ILE A 277 -19.42 18.99 -3.66
N ALA A 278 -19.26 20.30 -3.51
CA ALA A 278 -19.84 21.30 -4.43
C ALA A 278 -19.32 21.16 -5.86
N ALA A 279 -18.08 20.72 -6.06
CA ALA A 279 -17.52 20.43 -7.37
C ALA A 279 -18.06 19.14 -7.99
N GLY A 280 -18.80 18.30 -7.26
CA GLY A 280 -19.36 17.04 -7.74
C GLY A 280 -18.53 15.80 -7.36
N ALA A 281 -17.57 15.90 -6.45
CA ALA A 281 -16.80 14.76 -5.97
C ALA A 281 -17.64 13.88 -5.01
N ARG A 282 -17.48 12.56 -5.12
CA ARG A 282 -17.98 11.58 -4.14
C ARG A 282 -16.91 11.36 -3.08
N ILE A 283 -17.23 11.62 -1.82
CA ILE A 283 -16.33 11.38 -0.72
C ILE A 283 -16.50 9.95 -0.23
N LEU A 284 -15.40 9.22 -0.18
CA LEU A 284 -15.36 7.83 0.22
C LEU A 284 -14.83 7.69 1.66
N GLU A 285 -15.00 6.50 2.22
CA GLU A 285 -14.38 6.12 3.49
C GLU A 285 -12.84 6.22 3.42
N SER A 286 -12.21 6.56 4.55
CA SER A 286 -10.75 6.58 4.70
C SER A 286 -10.19 5.15 4.72
N ALA A 287 -10.17 4.49 3.56
CA ALA A 287 -9.82 3.09 3.37
C ALA A 287 -9.23 2.82 1.99
N CYS A 288 -8.62 1.64 1.83
CA CYS A 288 -7.97 1.21 0.57
C CYS A 288 -8.91 0.47 -0.40
N GLY A 289 -10.22 0.48 -0.20
CA GLY A 289 -11.19 -0.23 -1.04
C GLY A 289 -11.07 0.07 -2.55
N PRO A 290 -11.02 1.33 -2.96
CA PRO A 290 -10.90 1.70 -4.38
C PRO A 290 -9.65 1.17 -5.08
N CYS A 291 -8.54 0.91 -4.37
CA CYS A 291 -7.31 0.36 -4.95
C CYS A 291 -7.50 -0.99 -5.65
N ILE A 292 -8.48 -1.78 -5.19
CA ILE A 292 -8.85 -3.08 -5.75
C ILE A 292 -10.23 -3.03 -6.42
N GLY A 293 -10.73 -1.85 -6.74
CA GLY A 293 -11.99 -1.65 -7.43
C GLY A 293 -13.24 -1.79 -6.57
N MET A 294 -13.13 -1.93 -5.24
CA MET A 294 -14.30 -2.04 -4.36
C MET A 294 -15.11 -0.74 -4.37
N GLY A 295 -16.32 -0.80 -4.92
CA GLY A 295 -17.21 0.34 -5.09
C GLY A 295 -16.77 1.38 -6.12
N GLN A 296 -15.62 1.19 -6.78
CA GLN A 296 -15.01 2.13 -7.74
C GLN A 296 -14.30 1.40 -8.90
N SER A 297 -14.88 0.32 -9.41
CA SER A 297 -14.42 -0.28 -10.67
C SER A 297 -14.71 0.66 -11.83
N PRO A 298 -13.79 0.84 -12.79
CA PRO A 298 -14.12 1.52 -14.03
C PRO A 298 -15.10 0.65 -14.86
N ASN A 299 -15.79 1.25 -15.82
CA ASN A 299 -16.53 0.50 -16.83
C ASN A 299 -15.58 -0.33 -17.70
N SER A 300 -16.14 -1.31 -18.42
CA SER A 300 -15.37 -2.13 -19.38
C SER A 300 -14.67 -1.24 -20.41
N GLY A 301 -13.38 -1.43 -20.59
CA GLY A 301 -12.55 -0.61 -21.45
C GLY A 301 -12.35 0.84 -20.97
N GLY A 302 -12.96 1.22 -19.83
CA GLY A 302 -12.95 2.59 -19.33
C GLY A 302 -11.58 3.05 -18.87
N ILE A 303 -11.28 4.33 -19.08
CA ILE A 303 -10.02 4.98 -18.71
C ILE A 303 -10.18 5.65 -17.35
N SER A 304 -9.41 5.18 -16.36
CA SER A 304 -9.42 5.69 -14.99
C SER A 304 -8.07 6.28 -14.60
N LEU A 305 -8.05 7.55 -14.21
CA LEU A 305 -6.89 8.16 -13.60
C LEU A 305 -6.92 7.95 -12.08
N ARG A 306 -5.83 7.46 -11.51
CA ARG A 306 -5.74 7.16 -10.09
C ARG A 306 -4.46 7.68 -9.46
N THR A 307 -4.57 8.24 -8.28
CA THR A 307 -3.38 8.65 -7.51
C THR A 307 -2.81 7.49 -6.69
N PHE A 308 -3.22 6.27 -6.97
CA PHE A 308 -2.85 5.05 -6.30
C PHE A 308 -1.45 4.57 -6.73
N ASN A 309 -1.07 3.40 -6.29
CA ASN A 309 0.28 2.87 -6.49
C ASN A 309 0.37 1.71 -7.49
N ARG A 310 -0.74 1.06 -7.85
CA ARG A 310 -0.76 -0.11 -8.74
C ARG A 310 -1.83 -0.01 -9.81
N ASN A 311 -1.45 -0.38 -11.04
CA ASN A 311 -2.32 -0.37 -12.21
C ASN A 311 -2.27 -1.69 -13.01
N PHE A 312 -1.95 -2.81 -12.35
CA PHE A 312 -1.89 -4.12 -12.98
C PHE A 312 -3.22 -4.50 -13.64
N LEU A 313 -3.15 -5.29 -14.70
CA LEU A 313 -4.31 -5.77 -15.44
C LEU A 313 -5.35 -6.42 -14.51
N GLY A 314 -6.58 -5.96 -14.57
CA GLY A 314 -7.69 -6.46 -13.74
C GLY A 314 -7.65 -6.05 -12.27
N ARG A 315 -6.62 -5.32 -11.81
CA ARG A 315 -6.45 -4.90 -10.40
C ARG A 315 -7.65 -4.15 -9.83
N SER A 316 -8.25 -3.28 -10.63
CA SER A 316 -9.31 -2.37 -10.18
C SER A 316 -10.73 -2.87 -10.47
N GLY A 317 -10.91 -4.17 -10.68
CA GLY A 317 -12.22 -4.83 -10.77
C GLY A 317 -12.57 -5.31 -12.17
N THR A 318 -12.53 -4.47 -13.20
CA THR A 318 -12.72 -4.87 -14.61
C THR A 318 -11.39 -5.31 -15.21
N LYS A 319 -11.42 -6.42 -16.00
CA LYS A 319 -10.20 -6.97 -16.61
C LYS A 319 -9.59 -6.07 -17.69
N ASP A 320 -10.41 -5.33 -18.40
CA ASP A 320 -10.06 -4.47 -19.53
C ASP A 320 -9.98 -2.98 -19.19
N GLY A 321 -10.19 -2.62 -17.92
CA GLY A 321 -10.05 -1.24 -17.43
C GLY A 321 -8.62 -0.71 -17.60
N GLN A 322 -8.51 0.49 -18.18
CA GLN A 322 -7.24 1.16 -18.45
C GLN A 322 -6.89 2.11 -17.30
N ILE A 323 -6.02 1.68 -16.41
CA ILE A 323 -5.66 2.43 -15.21
C ILE A 323 -4.35 3.17 -15.42
N TYR A 324 -4.40 4.49 -15.28
CA TYR A 324 -3.23 5.38 -15.30
C TYR A 324 -2.93 5.86 -13.87
N LEU A 325 -1.67 5.78 -13.44
CA LEU A 325 -1.25 6.33 -12.15
C LEU A 325 -0.69 7.74 -12.37
N VAL A 326 -1.27 8.70 -11.66
CA VAL A 326 -0.99 10.14 -11.84
C VAL A 326 -0.93 10.86 -10.49
N SER A 327 -0.43 12.10 -10.49
CA SER A 327 -0.47 12.98 -9.33
C SER A 327 -1.89 13.47 -8.99
N PRO A 328 -2.16 13.89 -7.73
CA PRO A 328 -3.43 14.50 -7.36
C PRO A 328 -3.78 15.74 -8.17
N GLU A 329 -2.79 16.56 -8.47
CA GLU A 329 -2.92 17.78 -9.25
C GLU A 329 -3.37 17.48 -10.69
N LEU A 330 -2.70 16.52 -11.33
CA LEU A 330 -3.06 16.08 -12.68
C LEU A 330 -4.45 15.42 -12.70
N ALA A 331 -4.74 14.57 -11.71
CA ALA A 331 -6.04 13.91 -11.57
C ALA A 331 -7.18 14.92 -11.42
N ALA A 332 -7.03 15.92 -10.53
CA ALA A 332 -8.04 16.94 -10.28
C ALA A 332 -8.28 17.83 -11.49
N TYR A 333 -7.22 18.26 -12.18
CA TYR A 333 -7.37 19.09 -13.38
C TYR A 333 -7.98 18.32 -14.53
N SER A 334 -7.59 17.06 -14.73
CA SER A 334 -8.19 16.18 -15.73
C SER A 334 -9.67 15.90 -15.45
N ALA A 335 -10.10 15.83 -14.18
CA ALA A 335 -11.51 15.69 -13.84
C ALA A 335 -12.37 16.87 -14.30
N LEU A 336 -11.81 18.06 -14.37
CA LEU A 336 -12.50 19.26 -14.88
C LEU A 336 -12.62 19.25 -16.41
N THR A 337 -11.54 18.89 -17.10
CA THR A 337 -11.46 18.95 -18.55
C THR A 337 -12.14 17.77 -19.24
N GLY A 338 -12.21 16.59 -18.58
CA GLY A 338 -12.66 15.33 -19.16
C GLY A 338 -11.58 14.61 -19.98
N TYR A 339 -10.35 15.11 -19.96
CA TYR A 339 -9.19 14.56 -20.66
C TYR A 339 -7.98 14.54 -19.75
N LEU A 340 -7.02 13.65 -20.01
CA LEU A 340 -5.70 13.72 -19.41
C LEU A 340 -5.09 15.07 -19.78
N SER A 341 -4.89 15.94 -18.79
CA SER A 341 -4.50 17.33 -18.98
C SER A 341 -3.33 17.71 -18.09
N ASP A 342 -2.41 18.49 -18.63
CA ASP A 342 -1.23 18.97 -17.91
C ASP A 342 -1.62 20.05 -16.88
N PRO A 343 -1.46 19.80 -15.57
CA PRO A 343 -1.88 20.76 -14.54
C PRO A 343 -1.08 22.08 -14.57
N ARG A 344 0.06 22.14 -15.26
CA ARG A 344 0.83 23.39 -15.44
C ARG A 344 0.06 24.45 -16.22
N GLU A 345 -0.96 24.05 -16.97
CA GLU A 345 -1.89 24.99 -17.64
C GLU A 345 -2.71 25.83 -16.63
N LEU A 346 -2.75 25.44 -15.36
CA LEU A 346 -3.37 26.25 -14.29
C LEU A 346 -2.60 27.54 -13.97
N GLY A 347 -1.35 27.66 -14.43
CA GLY A 347 -0.51 28.84 -14.22
C GLY A 347 0.15 28.85 -12.83
N GLU A 348 0.07 29.98 -12.14
CA GLU A 348 0.70 30.14 -10.82
C GLU A 348 0.08 29.19 -9.78
N MET A 349 0.95 28.58 -8.97
CA MET A 349 0.54 27.73 -7.84
C MET A 349 0.67 28.54 -6.55
N PRO A 350 -0.41 28.66 -5.76
CA PRO A 350 -0.31 29.32 -4.45
C PRO A 350 0.52 28.51 -3.47
N ASP A 351 1.03 29.14 -2.45
CA ASP A 351 1.67 28.46 -1.36
C ASP A 351 0.63 27.70 -0.50
N PHE A 352 0.82 26.41 -0.36
CA PHE A 352 0.01 25.56 0.50
C PHE A 352 0.73 25.34 1.83
N VAL A 353 0.29 26.04 2.86
CA VAL A 353 0.87 25.96 4.21
C VAL A 353 0.04 25.01 5.06
N LEU A 354 0.68 23.95 5.57
CA LEU A 354 0.06 23.06 6.53
C LEU A 354 -0.13 23.77 7.88
N PRO A 355 -1.20 23.46 8.64
CA PRO A 355 -1.39 24.00 9.98
C PRO A 355 -0.22 23.65 10.91
N GLU A 356 0.17 24.58 11.79
CA GLU A 356 1.19 24.34 12.82
C GLU A 356 0.79 23.25 13.82
N LYS A 357 -0.53 23.00 13.97
CA LYS A 357 -1.09 21.94 14.81
C LYS A 357 -2.18 21.20 14.08
N PHE A 358 -2.09 19.90 14.09
CA PHE A 358 -3.11 19.02 13.56
C PHE A 358 -4.17 18.71 14.64
N SER A 359 -5.42 18.47 14.20
CA SER A 359 -6.53 18.11 15.09
C SER A 359 -6.41 16.67 15.56
N VAL A 360 -5.58 16.44 16.57
CA VAL A 360 -5.31 15.09 17.12
C VAL A 360 -6.50 14.62 17.94
N ASN A 361 -7.02 13.42 17.59
CA ASN A 361 -8.09 12.76 18.34
C ASN A 361 -7.96 11.24 18.23
N ASP A 362 -7.46 10.61 19.29
CA ASP A 362 -7.12 9.18 19.34
C ASP A 362 -8.29 8.28 19.80
N ASN A 363 -9.53 8.77 19.80
CA ASN A 363 -10.72 8.03 20.27
C ASN A 363 -11.02 6.74 19.47
N MET A 364 -10.38 6.57 18.30
CA MET A 364 -10.48 5.36 17.47
C MET A 364 -9.32 4.39 17.70
N ILE A 365 -8.37 4.73 18.57
CA ILE A 365 -7.27 3.83 18.97
C ILE A 365 -7.67 3.17 20.30
N VAL A 366 -7.79 1.86 20.28
CA VAL A 366 -8.06 1.07 21.48
C VAL A 366 -6.73 0.68 22.11
N LEU A 367 -6.55 1.09 23.34
CA LEU A 367 -5.36 0.76 24.13
C LEU A 367 -5.36 -0.71 24.56
N PRO A 368 -4.18 -1.30 24.80
CA PRO A 368 -4.08 -2.62 25.44
C PRO A 368 -4.75 -2.61 26.83
N ALA A 369 -5.10 -3.78 27.31
CA ALA A 369 -5.52 -3.91 28.71
C ALA A 369 -4.32 -3.63 29.62
N PRO A 370 -4.56 -3.15 30.88
CA PRO A 370 -3.52 -3.16 31.90
C PRO A 370 -2.92 -4.56 32.07
N GLU A 371 -1.63 -4.65 32.38
CA GLU A 371 -0.89 -5.93 32.42
C GLU A 371 -1.58 -6.96 33.32
N GLU A 372 -2.07 -6.53 34.48
CA GLU A 372 -2.79 -7.36 35.46
C GLU A 372 -4.18 -7.83 35.00
N GLU A 373 -4.71 -7.28 33.91
CA GLU A 373 -6.00 -7.63 33.32
C GLU A 373 -5.88 -8.40 32.00
N MET A 374 -4.70 -8.46 31.39
CA MET A 374 -4.50 -9.07 30.06
C MET A 374 -4.97 -10.54 30.03
N ASP A 375 -4.63 -11.33 31.06
CA ASP A 375 -5.02 -12.74 31.12
C ASP A 375 -6.52 -12.96 31.29
N LYS A 376 -7.24 -11.96 31.84
CA LYS A 376 -8.70 -12.01 32.03
C LYS A 376 -9.47 -11.67 30.75
N VAL A 377 -8.80 -11.16 29.72
CA VAL A 377 -9.46 -10.82 28.46
C VAL A 377 -9.84 -12.07 27.71
N GLU A 378 -11.13 -12.32 27.59
CA GLU A 378 -11.68 -13.43 26.81
C GLU A 378 -11.77 -13.07 25.34
N ILE A 379 -11.30 -13.96 24.45
CA ILE A 379 -11.38 -13.81 22.99
C ILE A 379 -12.64 -14.50 22.50
N LEU A 380 -13.68 -13.71 22.24
CA LEU A 380 -14.94 -14.22 21.70
C LEU A 380 -14.85 -14.34 20.17
N ARG A 381 -14.99 -15.57 19.66
CA ARG A 381 -14.96 -15.87 18.22
C ARG A 381 -16.38 -16.04 17.70
N GLY A 382 -16.70 -15.38 16.57
CA GLY A 382 -17.95 -15.65 15.85
C GLY A 382 -17.95 -17.03 15.20
N PRO A 383 -19.11 -17.53 14.75
CA PRO A 383 -19.25 -18.90 14.23
C PRO A 383 -18.38 -19.21 13.01
N ASN A 384 -18.05 -18.18 12.21
CA ASN A 384 -17.22 -18.32 11.01
C ASN A 384 -15.72 -18.20 11.27
N ILE A 385 -15.30 -17.87 12.50
CA ILE A 385 -13.89 -17.73 12.87
C ILE A 385 -13.49 -19.01 13.61
N LYS A 386 -12.73 -19.86 12.92
CA LYS A 386 -12.27 -21.13 13.48
C LYS A 386 -10.86 -20.98 14.07
N PRO A 387 -10.49 -21.80 15.07
CA PRO A 387 -9.12 -21.89 15.51
C PRO A 387 -8.19 -22.18 14.34
N PHE A 388 -6.95 -21.67 14.44
CA PHE A 388 -5.91 -21.97 13.47
C PHE A 388 -5.63 -23.48 13.49
N PRO A 389 -5.56 -24.17 12.34
CA PRO A 389 -5.24 -25.60 12.31
C PRO A 389 -3.81 -25.82 12.82
N GLU A 390 -3.66 -26.69 13.80
CA GLU A 390 -2.36 -27.16 14.25
C GLU A 390 -1.82 -28.18 13.25
N THR A 391 -0.57 -28.05 12.87
CA THR A 391 0.14 -28.98 11.98
C THR A 391 1.31 -29.61 12.72
N ALA A 392 1.56 -30.90 12.48
CA ALA A 392 2.75 -31.56 12.98
C ALA A 392 4.01 -31.00 12.26
N PRO A 393 5.18 -31.04 12.91
CA PRO A 393 6.45 -30.74 12.23
C PRO A 393 6.63 -31.61 10.98
N LEU A 394 7.35 -31.10 9.98
CA LEU A 394 7.68 -31.87 8.79
C LEU A 394 8.55 -33.08 9.17
N GLU A 395 8.29 -34.21 8.51
CA GLU A 395 9.12 -35.38 8.61
C GLU A 395 10.48 -35.16 7.91
N ALA A 396 11.51 -35.87 8.34
CA ALA A 396 12.83 -35.78 7.74
C ALA A 396 12.85 -36.20 6.25
N THR A 397 11.91 -37.03 5.83
CA THR A 397 11.71 -37.44 4.45
C THR A 397 10.24 -37.33 4.09
N ILE A 398 9.93 -36.71 2.97
CA ILE A 398 8.57 -36.58 2.44
C ILE A 398 8.43 -37.53 1.25
N GLU A 399 7.54 -38.51 1.34
CA GLU A 399 7.16 -39.40 0.26
C GLU A 399 5.68 -39.19 -0.06
N ALA A 400 5.38 -38.58 -1.21
CA ALA A 400 4.01 -38.21 -1.57
C ALA A 400 3.83 -38.11 -3.09
N GLY A 401 2.60 -38.36 -3.53
CA GLY A 401 2.22 -38.22 -4.94
C GLY A 401 2.01 -36.75 -5.35
N CYS A 402 2.13 -36.47 -6.66
CA CYS A 402 1.82 -35.15 -7.20
C CYS A 402 0.29 -34.97 -7.31
N SER A 403 -0.27 -34.03 -6.54
CA SER A 403 -1.70 -33.70 -6.60
C SER A 403 -2.05 -32.69 -7.66
N LEU A 404 -1.08 -31.85 -8.06
CA LEU A 404 -1.29 -30.82 -9.06
C LEU A 404 0.01 -30.46 -9.77
N LYS A 405 -0.05 -30.36 -11.11
CA LYS A 405 1.02 -29.80 -11.91
C LYS A 405 0.51 -28.55 -12.62
N VAL A 406 1.18 -27.43 -12.41
CA VAL A 406 0.85 -26.13 -12.99
C VAL A 406 2.03 -25.56 -13.79
N GLY A 407 1.74 -24.61 -14.68
CA GLY A 407 2.76 -23.95 -15.51
C GLY A 407 3.46 -22.79 -14.78
N ASP A 408 4.00 -21.88 -15.60
CA ASP A 408 4.66 -20.65 -15.16
C ASP A 408 3.66 -19.59 -14.68
N ASN A 409 4.17 -18.61 -13.93
CA ASN A 409 3.42 -17.41 -13.51
C ASN A 409 2.15 -17.70 -12.69
N ILE A 410 2.23 -18.69 -11.82
CA ILE A 410 1.14 -18.96 -10.86
C ILE A 410 1.08 -17.85 -9.83
N THR A 411 -0.02 -17.10 -9.83
CA THR A 411 -0.25 -16.02 -8.87
C THR A 411 -0.85 -16.53 -7.56
N THR A 412 -0.75 -15.74 -6.51
CA THR A 412 -1.48 -16.02 -5.26
C THR A 412 -3.00 -16.04 -5.44
N ASP A 413 -3.54 -15.37 -6.49
CA ASP A 413 -4.95 -15.47 -6.88
C ASP A 413 -5.30 -16.79 -7.57
N HIS A 414 -4.35 -17.41 -8.27
CA HIS A 414 -4.52 -18.76 -8.78
C HIS A 414 -4.54 -19.80 -7.65
N ILE A 415 -3.66 -19.63 -6.66
CA ILE A 415 -3.58 -20.53 -5.50
C ILE A 415 -4.82 -20.37 -4.62
N MET A 416 -5.16 -19.14 -4.29
CA MET A 416 -6.31 -18.81 -3.43
C MET A 416 -7.07 -17.61 -4.00
N PRO A 417 -8.15 -17.85 -4.73
CA PRO A 417 -8.91 -16.78 -5.35
C PRO A 417 -9.43 -15.75 -4.36
N ALA A 418 -9.36 -14.47 -4.74
CA ALA A 418 -9.87 -13.37 -3.96
C ALA A 418 -11.15 -12.81 -4.59
N GLY A 419 -12.29 -13.16 -4.03
CA GLY A 419 -13.57 -12.62 -4.45
C GLY A 419 -14.47 -12.36 -3.25
N ALA A 420 -15.55 -11.59 -3.46
CA ALA A 420 -16.48 -11.22 -2.40
C ALA A 420 -17.08 -12.43 -1.64
N LYS A 421 -17.17 -13.59 -2.30
CA LYS A 421 -17.65 -14.84 -1.70
C LYS A 421 -16.58 -15.56 -0.87
N ILE A 422 -15.30 -15.41 -1.23
CA ILE A 422 -14.19 -16.19 -0.66
C ILE A 422 -13.49 -15.42 0.46
N LEU A 423 -13.27 -14.11 0.29
CA LEU A 423 -12.59 -13.26 1.26
C LEU A 423 -13.19 -13.30 2.68
N PRO A 424 -14.52 -13.40 2.88
CA PRO A 424 -15.09 -13.55 4.22
C PRO A 424 -14.67 -14.85 4.95
N LEU A 425 -14.19 -15.86 4.21
CA LEU A 425 -13.78 -17.16 4.76
C LEU A 425 -12.32 -17.20 5.22
N ARG A 426 -11.52 -16.14 5.03
CA ARG A 426 -10.08 -16.17 5.30
C ARG A 426 -9.68 -16.48 6.74
N SER A 427 -10.58 -16.26 7.69
CA SER A 427 -10.40 -16.68 9.09
C SER A 427 -10.94 -18.08 9.39
N ASN A 428 -11.26 -18.84 8.34
CA ASN A 428 -11.76 -20.21 8.42
C ASN A 428 -11.03 -21.06 7.37
N ILE A 429 -9.81 -21.50 7.71
CA ILE A 429 -8.95 -22.26 6.79
C ILE A 429 -9.64 -23.52 6.26
N PRO A 430 -10.38 -24.32 7.08
CA PRO A 430 -11.14 -25.46 6.56
C PRO A 430 -12.14 -25.10 5.45
N ALA A 431 -12.84 -23.97 5.58
CA ALA A 431 -13.82 -23.55 4.58
C ALA A 431 -13.15 -22.93 3.35
N ILE A 432 -12.15 -22.05 3.54
CA ILE A 432 -11.48 -21.38 2.41
C ILE A 432 -10.66 -22.36 1.57
N SER A 433 -10.10 -23.42 2.17
CA SER A 433 -9.32 -24.44 1.47
C SER A 433 -10.09 -25.14 0.35
N GLN A 434 -11.43 -25.17 0.42
CA GLN A 434 -12.27 -25.72 -0.65
C GLN A 434 -12.21 -24.89 -1.95
N HIS A 435 -11.65 -23.70 -1.91
CA HIS A 435 -11.46 -22.83 -3.08
C HIS A 435 -10.01 -22.83 -3.58
N CYS A 436 -9.12 -23.62 -2.96
CA CYS A 436 -7.72 -23.68 -3.31
C CYS A 436 -7.53 -24.19 -4.74
N PHE A 437 -6.79 -23.44 -5.59
CA PHE A 437 -6.54 -23.73 -7.00
C PHE A 437 -7.76 -23.93 -7.88
N THR A 438 -8.97 -23.65 -7.45
CA THR A 438 -10.19 -23.88 -8.26
C THR A 438 -10.20 -23.09 -9.58
N VAL A 439 -9.38 -22.06 -9.73
CA VAL A 439 -9.18 -21.33 -10.99
C VAL A 439 -8.35 -22.14 -11.98
N CYS A 440 -7.46 -23.00 -11.51
CA CYS A 440 -6.58 -23.85 -12.33
C CYS A 440 -7.17 -25.24 -12.52
N ASP A 441 -7.75 -25.81 -11.46
CA ASP A 441 -8.30 -27.15 -11.41
C ASP A 441 -9.38 -27.24 -10.31
N GLU A 442 -10.62 -27.27 -10.71
CA GLU A 442 -11.79 -27.27 -9.81
C GLU A 442 -11.82 -28.51 -8.89
N ALA A 443 -11.25 -29.62 -9.31
CA ALA A 443 -11.21 -30.86 -8.53
C ALA A 443 -10.04 -30.94 -7.55
N PHE A 444 -9.09 -29.98 -7.60
CA PHE A 444 -7.87 -30.04 -6.77
C PHE A 444 -8.16 -30.17 -5.27
N PRO A 445 -9.06 -29.39 -4.64
CA PRO A 445 -9.28 -29.50 -3.19
C PRO A 445 -9.72 -30.89 -2.74
N SER A 446 -10.63 -31.52 -3.49
CA SER A 446 -11.12 -32.87 -3.18
C SER A 446 -10.00 -33.90 -3.37
N ARG A 447 -9.29 -33.83 -4.51
CA ARG A 447 -8.19 -34.76 -4.81
C ARG A 447 -7.05 -34.67 -3.79
N ALA A 448 -6.60 -33.46 -3.43
CA ALA A 448 -5.55 -33.28 -2.44
C ALA A 448 -5.94 -33.85 -1.07
N LYS A 449 -7.20 -33.64 -0.66
CA LYS A 449 -7.73 -34.16 0.59
C LYS A 449 -7.83 -35.69 0.60
N GLU A 450 -8.25 -36.32 -0.51
CA GLU A 450 -8.28 -37.78 -0.67
C GLU A 450 -6.91 -38.41 -0.61
N MET A 451 -5.88 -37.75 -1.18
CA MET A 451 -4.50 -38.22 -1.13
C MET A 451 -3.89 -38.13 0.27
N GLY A 452 -4.39 -37.26 1.15
CA GLY A 452 -3.91 -37.05 2.52
C GLY A 452 -2.54 -36.39 2.61
N GLN A 453 -1.55 -36.83 1.78
CA GLN A 453 -0.26 -36.20 1.58
C GLN A 453 0.04 -36.05 0.08
N SER A 454 0.48 -34.84 -0.31
CA SER A 454 0.74 -34.59 -1.72
C SER A 454 1.80 -33.51 -1.93
N ILE A 455 2.27 -33.41 -3.17
CA ILE A 455 3.22 -32.40 -3.65
C ILE A 455 2.59 -31.66 -4.83
N ILE A 456 2.82 -30.37 -4.92
CA ILE A 456 2.50 -29.55 -6.09
C ILE A 456 3.77 -29.33 -6.91
N VAL A 457 3.66 -29.44 -8.24
CA VAL A 457 4.75 -29.12 -9.17
C VAL A 457 4.38 -27.90 -9.98
N GLY A 458 5.21 -26.85 -9.93
CA GLY A 458 5.01 -25.58 -10.62
C GLY A 458 6.15 -25.23 -11.57
N GLY A 459 5.91 -24.29 -12.45
CA GLY A 459 6.91 -23.69 -13.33
C GLY A 459 7.67 -22.52 -12.70
N SER A 460 8.14 -21.61 -13.52
CA SER A 460 8.83 -20.39 -13.10
C SER A 460 7.87 -19.37 -12.50
N ASN A 461 8.37 -18.54 -11.55
CA ASN A 461 7.63 -17.44 -10.96
C ASN A 461 6.32 -17.88 -10.26
N TYR A 462 6.41 -18.94 -9.45
CA TYR A 462 5.30 -19.44 -8.65
C TYR A 462 5.05 -18.53 -7.45
N GLY A 463 3.78 -18.20 -7.17
CA GLY A 463 3.38 -17.41 -6.02
C GLY A 463 3.51 -15.89 -6.20
N GLN A 464 3.61 -15.40 -7.44
CA GLN A 464 3.66 -13.96 -7.70
C GLN A 464 2.37 -13.25 -7.28
N GLY A 465 2.47 -11.96 -6.97
CA GLY A 465 1.32 -11.11 -6.62
C GLY A 465 1.30 -10.71 -5.15
N SER A 466 0.11 -10.56 -4.57
CA SER A 466 -0.04 -10.14 -3.18
C SER A 466 0.43 -11.21 -2.21
N SER A 467 1.15 -10.80 -1.16
CA SER A 467 1.45 -11.70 -0.04
C SER A 467 0.16 -12.14 0.64
N ARG A 468 -0.14 -13.44 0.61
CA ARG A 468 -1.36 -14.02 1.16
C ARG A 468 -1.03 -15.28 1.94
N GLU A 469 -1.09 -15.19 3.24
CA GLU A 469 -0.85 -16.30 4.15
C GLU A 469 -1.74 -17.52 3.84
N HIS A 470 -3.03 -17.31 3.58
CA HIS A 470 -3.94 -18.41 3.24
C HIS A 470 -3.62 -19.09 1.89
N ALA A 471 -2.80 -18.50 1.01
CA ALA A 471 -2.29 -19.16 -0.17
C ALA A 471 -1.22 -20.24 0.16
N ALA A 472 -0.63 -20.19 1.35
CA ALA A 472 0.22 -21.27 1.86
C ALA A 472 -0.55 -22.20 2.81
N LEU A 473 -1.37 -21.62 3.68
CA LEU A 473 -2.11 -22.39 4.70
C LEU A 473 -3.20 -23.30 4.12
N ALA A 474 -3.87 -22.89 3.03
CA ALA A 474 -4.93 -23.70 2.45
C ALA A 474 -4.40 -24.98 1.77
N PRO A 475 -3.34 -24.95 0.94
CA PRO A 475 -2.68 -26.15 0.45
C PRO A 475 -2.16 -27.05 1.59
N LEU A 476 -1.51 -26.46 2.60
CA LEU A 476 -1.01 -27.20 3.76
C LEU A 476 -2.15 -27.92 4.49
N TYR A 477 -3.27 -27.26 4.73
CA TYR A 477 -4.46 -27.86 5.34
C TYR A 477 -5.04 -29.03 4.52
N LEU A 478 -4.93 -28.96 3.18
CA LEU A 478 -5.34 -30.03 2.28
C LEU A 478 -4.33 -31.18 2.18
N GLY A 479 -3.24 -31.14 2.93
CA GLY A 479 -2.21 -32.18 2.96
C GLY A 479 -1.07 -31.98 2.00
N VAL A 480 -0.93 -30.82 1.36
CA VAL A 480 0.25 -30.52 0.53
C VAL A 480 1.46 -30.32 1.46
N LYS A 481 2.48 -31.16 1.30
CA LYS A 481 3.70 -31.14 2.11
C LYS A 481 4.83 -30.34 1.50
N ALA A 482 4.87 -30.26 0.18
CA ALA A 482 5.90 -29.52 -0.54
C ALA A 482 5.36 -28.93 -1.86
N VAL A 483 5.96 -27.85 -2.30
CA VAL A 483 5.80 -27.30 -3.63
C VAL A 483 7.15 -27.29 -4.31
N LEU A 484 7.26 -27.93 -5.46
CA LEU A 484 8.47 -27.93 -6.29
C LEU A 484 8.24 -27.02 -7.48
N ALA A 485 8.96 -25.91 -7.56
CA ALA A 485 8.86 -24.97 -8.67
C ALA A 485 10.24 -24.54 -9.17
N VAL A 486 10.31 -24.08 -10.41
CA VAL A 486 11.56 -23.60 -11.02
C VAL A 486 12.06 -22.34 -10.33
N SER A 487 11.14 -21.44 -9.96
CA SER A 487 11.42 -20.26 -9.14
C SER A 487 10.17 -19.80 -8.40
N TYR A 488 10.37 -19.13 -7.28
CA TYR A 488 9.32 -18.61 -6.39
C TYR A 488 9.35 -17.09 -6.32
N THR A 489 8.17 -16.49 -6.11
CA THR A 489 8.01 -15.08 -5.85
C THR A 489 7.02 -14.91 -4.68
N HIS A 490 7.38 -14.19 -3.61
CA HIS A 490 6.54 -13.80 -2.47
C HIS A 490 5.91 -14.91 -1.58
N LEU A 491 6.11 -16.19 -1.83
CA LEU A 491 5.71 -17.26 -0.91
C LEU A 491 6.80 -17.63 0.10
N ARG A 492 7.76 -16.75 0.35
CA ARG A 492 8.90 -16.98 1.24
C ARG A 492 8.55 -17.11 2.74
N ALA A 493 7.32 -16.86 3.11
CA ALA A 493 6.91 -16.90 4.53
C ALA A 493 6.84 -18.31 5.12
N HIS A 494 7.26 -19.36 4.38
CA HIS A 494 7.04 -20.77 4.78
C HIS A 494 8.15 -21.73 4.32
N GLU A 495 9.36 -21.22 4.06
CA GLU A 495 10.53 -22.07 3.90
C GLU A 495 11.02 -22.61 5.25
#